data_6a4f79e66e3a9e81267057df11816b62
#
_entry.id   6a4f79e66e3a9e81267057df11816b62
#
_cell.length_a   1.000
_cell.length_b   1.000
_cell.length_c   1.000
_cell.angle_alpha   90.00
_cell.angle_beta   90.00
_cell.angle_gamma   90.00
#
_symmetry.space_group_name_H-M   'P 1'
#
loop_
_entity.id
_entity.type
_entity.pdbx_description
1 polymer ?
#
loop_
_entity_poly.entity_id
_entity_poly.type
_entity_poly.pdbx_seq_one_letter_code
_entity_poly.pdbx_strand_id
1 'polypeptide(L)'
;SPRKDNEAFESYKNRLKAELQNADANPMTAFSDTITSVLYGHHPRAIRMKEYMVDQINYDRILEMYKDRYKDASDFTFYLVGNVDLATMKPLIAKYLGSLPSINRKETFKDNHMDIRKGQIKNVFAKAQETPMATIMFLYSGSCKYDLRNNVLLSFLDQALDLVYTAEIREKEGGTYGVS
;
A
#
# COMPACT_ATOMS: atom_id res chain seq x y z
N SER A 1 13.28 -12.49 -20.01
CA SER A 1 13.31 -13.21 -18.72
C SER A 1 14.29 -12.50 -17.77
N PRO A 2 13.95 -12.25 -16.50
CA PRO A 2 14.87 -11.68 -15.54
C PRO A 2 16.07 -12.58 -15.34
N ARG A 3 17.27 -11.98 -15.22
CA ARG A 3 18.49 -12.70 -14.90
C ARG A 3 18.49 -13.04 -13.42
N LYS A 4 18.80 -14.29 -13.07
CA LYS A 4 19.05 -14.68 -11.68
C LYS A 4 20.44 -14.18 -11.27
N ASP A 5 20.51 -13.42 -10.17
CA ASP A 5 21.76 -12.89 -9.63
C ASP A 5 21.72 -13.06 -8.11
N ASN A 6 22.40 -14.08 -7.62
CA ASN A 6 22.36 -14.45 -6.21
C ASN A 6 23.11 -13.43 -5.34
N GLU A 7 24.22 -12.86 -5.83
CA GLU A 7 25.00 -11.87 -5.07
C GLU A 7 24.20 -10.58 -4.86
N ALA A 8 23.58 -10.08 -5.94
CA ALA A 8 22.71 -8.91 -5.85
C ALA A 8 21.50 -9.18 -4.94
N PHE A 9 20.96 -10.40 -4.96
CA PHE A 9 19.84 -10.78 -4.09
C PHE A 9 20.24 -10.79 -2.60
N GLU A 10 21.38 -11.38 -2.25
CA GLU A 10 21.84 -11.37 -0.85
C GLU A 10 22.19 -9.95 -0.37
N SER A 11 22.81 -9.13 -1.22
CA SER A 11 23.05 -7.71 -0.92
C SER A 11 21.73 -6.96 -0.65
N TYR A 12 20.72 -7.20 -1.48
CA TYR A 12 19.39 -6.63 -1.28
C TYR A 12 18.75 -7.07 0.03
N LYS A 13 18.80 -8.37 0.37
CA LYS A 13 18.28 -8.90 1.64
C LYS A 13 18.93 -8.24 2.86
N ASN A 14 20.24 -8.11 2.84
CA ASN A 14 20.99 -7.49 3.95
C ASN A 14 20.59 -6.02 4.17
N ARG A 15 20.46 -5.25 3.08
CA ARG A 15 19.95 -3.88 3.14
C ARG A 15 18.52 -3.81 3.65
N LEU A 16 17.65 -4.67 3.13
CA LEU A 16 16.24 -4.72 3.55
C LEU A 16 16.12 -5.07 5.04
N LYS A 17 16.92 -5.99 5.57
CA LYS A 17 16.95 -6.30 7.00
C LYS A 17 17.30 -5.08 7.84
N ALA A 18 18.34 -4.35 7.47
CA ALA A 18 18.75 -3.14 8.19
C ALA A 18 17.65 -2.07 8.15
N GLU A 19 16.99 -1.87 7.02
CA GLU A 19 15.87 -0.95 6.88
C GLU A 19 14.69 -1.35 7.79
N LEU A 20 14.36 -2.64 7.85
CA LEU A 20 13.26 -3.14 8.67
C LEU A 20 13.55 -3.05 10.17
N GLN A 21 14.80 -3.32 10.59
CA GLN A 21 15.24 -3.13 11.98
C GLN A 21 15.12 -1.65 12.40
N ASN A 22 15.59 -0.73 11.56
CA ASN A 22 15.46 0.71 11.82
C ASN A 22 13.99 1.14 11.87
N ALA A 23 13.15 0.60 11.00
CA ALA A 23 11.72 0.87 11.01
C ALA A 23 11.04 0.40 12.32
N ASP A 24 11.44 -0.73 12.88
CA ASP A 24 10.89 -1.23 14.15
C ASP A 24 11.25 -0.34 15.37
N ALA A 25 12.36 0.40 15.30
CA ALA A 25 12.71 1.38 16.31
C ALA A 25 11.85 2.64 16.27
N ASN A 26 11.24 2.97 15.15
CA ASN A 26 10.48 4.20 14.96
C ASN A 26 9.08 4.12 15.62
N PRO A 27 8.73 5.07 16.54
CA PRO A 27 7.42 5.08 17.20
C PRO A 27 6.24 5.24 16.23
N MET A 28 6.37 6.01 15.17
CA MET A 28 5.31 6.18 14.16
C MET A 28 5.07 4.90 13.35
N THR A 29 6.12 4.12 13.10
CA THR A 29 5.97 2.79 12.51
C THR A 29 5.18 1.86 13.42
N ALA A 30 5.48 1.87 14.73
CA ALA A 30 4.71 1.09 15.71
C ALA A 30 3.24 1.53 15.77
N PHE A 31 2.96 2.83 15.66
CA PHE A 31 1.61 3.37 15.59
C PHE A 31 0.87 2.87 14.34
N SER A 32 1.47 2.98 13.16
CA SER A 32 0.87 2.49 11.90
C SER A 32 0.65 0.98 11.89
N ASP A 33 1.61 0.21 12.40
CA ASP A 33 1.49 -1.25 12.55
C ASP A 33 0.31 -1.61 13.47
N THR A 34 0.14 -0.88 14.58
CA THR A 34 -0.95 -1.07 15.53
C THR A 34 -2.30 -0.75 14.90
N ILE A 35 -2.41 0.38 14.19
CA ILE A 35 -3.63 0.75 13.45
C ILE A 35 -4.02 -0.38 12.49
N THR A 36 -3.10 -0.79 11.63
CA THR A 36 -3.36 -1.83 10.63
C THR A 36 -3.78 -3.15 11.28
N SER A 37 -3.08 -3.57 12.32
CA SER A 37 -3.37 -4.79 13.06
C SER A 37 -4.76 -4.76 13.71
N VAL A 38 -5.11 -3.65 14.35
CA VAL A 38 -6.42 -3.49 15.01
C VAL A 38 -7.54 -3.40 14.00
N LEU A 39 -7.37 -2.64 12.92
CA LEU A 39 -8.39 -2.46 11.88
C LEU A 39 -8.77 -3.78 11.21
N TYR A 40 -7.81 -4.60 10.90
CA TYR A 40 -8.03 -5.87 10.19
C TYR A 40 -8.05 -7.09 11.12
N GLY A 41 -8.21 -6.90 12.43
CA GLY A 41 -8.37 -8.00 13.37
C GLY A 41 -7.18 -8.95 13.40
N HIS A 42 -5.96 -8.44 13.29
CA HIS A 42 -4.71 -9.21 13.22
C HIS A 42 -4.65 -10.16 12.01
N HIS A 43 -5.31 -9.80 10.91
CA HIS A 43 -5.31 -10.61 9.70
C HIS A 43 -3.86 -10.79 9.17
N PRO A 44 -3.43 -12.01 8.79
CA PRO A 44 -2.03 -12.29 8.43
C PRO A 44 -1.53 -11.55 7.18
N ARG A 45 -2.43 -11.05 6.33
CA ARG A 45 -2.08 -10.21 5.18
C ARG A 45 -2.02 -8.71 5.49
N ALA A 46 -2.47 -8.31 6.68
CA ALA A 46 -2.47 -6.94 7.17
C ALA A 46 -1.31 -6.67 8.12
N ILE A 47 -0.15 -7.21 7.82
CA ILE A 47 1.07 -7.03 8.59
C ILE A 47 2.17 -6.41 7.72
N ARG A 48 2.94 -5.51 8.30
CA ARG A 48 4.16 -5.03 7.67
C ARG A 48 5.22 -6.14 7.68
N MET A 49 6.00 -6.25 6.63
CA MET A 49 7.17 -7.13 6.60
C MET A 49 8.08 -6.85 7.80
N LYS A 50 8.52 -7.90 8.47
CA LYS A 50 9.45 -7.86 9.60
C LYS A 50 10.80 -8.44 9.20
N GLU A 51 11.85 -8.07 9.90
CA GLU A 51 13.21 -8.48 9.60
C GLU A 51 13.35 -10.00 9.48
N TYR A 52 12.77 -10.77 10.38
CA TYR A 52 12.82 -12.24 10.35
C TYR A 52 12.15 -12.88 9.13
N MET A 53 11.23 -12.17 8.47
CA MET A 53 10.55 -12.65 7.26
C MET A 53 11.48 -12.61 6.03
N VAL A 54 12.52 -11.80 6.06
CA VAL A 54 13.45 -11.66 4.92
C VAL A 54 14.17 -12.98 4.64
N ASP A 55 14.46 -13.77 5.68
CA ASP A 55 15.11 -15.08 5.51
C ASP A 55 14.18 -16.14 4.91
N GLN A 56 12.87 -15.90 4.96
CA GLN A 56 11.87 -16.79 4.36
C GLN A 56 11.65 -16.51 2.87
N ILE A 57 12.27 -15.46 2.33
CA ILE A 57 12.12 -15.11 0.90
C ILE A 57 12.84 -16.16 0.05
N ASN A 58 12.08 -16.81 -0.82
CA ASN A 58 12.62 -17.79 -1.77
C ASN A 58 12.78 -17.15 -3.16
N TYR A 59 14.02 -16.96 -3.59
CA TYR A 59 14.33 -16.28 -4.84
C TYR A 59 13.84 -17.06 -6.07
N ASP A 60 13.95 -18.37 -6.06
CA ASP A 60 13.45 -19.18 -7.18
C ASP A 60 11.92 -19.08 -7.29
N ARG A 61 11.22 -19.07 -6.15
CA ARG A 61 9.79 -18.87 -6.14
C ARG A 61 9.37 -17.50 -6.68
N ILE A 62 10.13 -16.45 -6.39
CA ILE A 62 9.89 -15.11 -6.97
C ILE A 62 10.01 -15.15 -8.49
N LEU A 63 11.05 -15.80 -9.01
CA LEU A 63 11.25 -15.92 -10.46
C LEU A 63 10.16 -16.79 -11.14
N GLU A 64 9.68 -17.84 -10.48
CA GLU A 64 8.54 -18.61 -10.95
C GLU A 64 7.27 -17.77 -11.01
N MET A 65 6.97 -17.04 -9.94
CA MET A 65 5.80 -16.14 -9.88
C MET A 65 5.89 -15.04 -10.95
N TYR A 66 7.06 -14.48 -11.15
CA TYR A 66 7.28 -13.49 -12.22
C TYR A 66 6.98 -14.11 -13.59
N LYS A 67 7.56 -15.27 -13.90
CA LYS A 67 7.31 -15.96 -15.18
C LYS A 67 5.83 -16.29 -15.35
N ASP A 68 5.15 -16.76 -14.30
CA ASP A 68 3.74 -17.05 -14.34
C ASP A 68 2.87 -15.82 -14.64
N ARG A 69 3.18 -14.67 -14.03
CA ARG A 69 2.44 -13.41 -14.24
C ARG A 69 2.62 -12.84 -15.65
N TYR A 70 3.80 -12.98 -16.22
CA TYR A 70 4.15 -12.39 -17.52
C TYR A 70 4.13 -13.37 -18.70
N LYS A 71 3.67 -14.59 -18.51
CA LYS A 71 3.58 -15.59 -19.60
C LYS A 71 2.37 -15.39 -20.52
N ASP A 72 1.39 -14.62 -20.08
CA ASP A 72 0.16 -14.33 -20.81
C ASP A 72 -0.11 -12.83 -20.82
N ALA A 73 -0.14 -12.23 -21.97
CA ALA A 73 -0.43 -10.80 -22.14
C ALA A 73 -1.87 -10.54 -22.59
N SER A 74 -2.74 -11.54 -22.60
CA SER A 74 -4.10 -11.41 -23.13
C SER A 74 -4.98 -10.44 -22.33
N ASP A 75 -4.68 -10.21 -21.05
CA ASP A 75 -5.38 -9.30 -20.15
C ASP A 75 -4.60 -8.00 -19.87
N PHE A 76 -3.44 -7.80 -20.51
CA PHE A 76 -2.64 -6.60 -20.31
C PHE A 76 -3.24 -5.43 -21.07
N THR A 77 -3.27 -4.27 -20.41
CA THR A 77 -3.60 -2.99 -21.02
C THR A 77 -2.36 -2.10 -21.04
N PHE A 78 -1.96 -1.66 -22.24
CA PHE A 78 -0.80 -0.81 -22.41
C PHE A 78 -1.24 0.63 -22.64
N TYR A 79 -0.78 1.55 -21.79
CA TYR A 79 -1.02 2.98 -21.93
C TYR A 79 0.26 3.66 -22.39
N LEU A 80 0.18 4.37 -23.52
CA LEU A 80 1.29 5.18 -24.03
C LEU A 80 0.92 6.66 -23.90
N VAL A 81 1.65 7.38 -23.08
CA VAL A 81 1.41 8.80 -22.80
C VAL A 81 2.62 9.62 -23.25
N GLY A 82 2.38 10.65 -24.05
CA GLY A 82 3.44 11.53 -24.56
C GLY A 82 3.11 12.08 -25.94
N ASN A 83 4.13 12.62 -26.63
CA ASN A 83 4.01 13.02 -28.01
C ASN A 83 4.08 11.78 -28.90
N VAL A 84 2.94 11.16 -29.15
CA VAL A 84 2.82 9.88 -29.86
C VAL A 84 2.23 10.11 -31.24
N ASP A 85 3.03 9.89 -32.27
CA ASP A 85 2.52 9.78 -33.64
C ASP A 85 1.99 8.37 -33.90
N LEU A 86 0.69 8.26 -34.17
CA LEU A 86 0.00 6.98 -34.36
C LEU A 86 0.48 6.22 -35.59
N ALA A 87 0.85 6.92 -36.68
CA ALA A 87 1.29 6.27 -37.89
C ALA A 87 2.62 5.54 -37.69
N THR A 88 3.53 6.15 -36.95
CA THR A 88 4.84 5.58 -36.59
C THR A 88 4.73 4.52 -35.51
N MET A 89 3.88 4.75 -34.50
CA MET A 89 3.79 3.87 -33.33
C MET A 89 2.99 2.59 -33.59
N LYS A 90 1.95 2.64 -34.40
CA LYS A 90 1.08 1.48 -34.67
C LYS A 90 1.84 0.23 -35.16
N PRO A 91 2.75 0.31 -36.14
CA PRO A 91 3.54 -0.85 -36.56
C PRO A 91 4.50 -1.34 -35.46
N LEU A 92 5.06 -0.44 -34.65
CA LEU A 92 5.93 -0.82 -33.53
C LEU A 92 5.13 -1.54 -32.43
N ILE A 93 3.95 -1.03 -32.09
CA ILE A 93 3.03 -1.67 -31.12
C ILE A 93 2.65 -3.07 -31.62
N ALA A 94 2.25 -3.19 -32.87
CA ALA A 94 1.92 -4.50 -33.45
C ALA A 94 3.09 -5.47 -33.40
N LYS A 95 4.30 -4.99 -33.71
CA LYS A 95 5.52 -5.80 -33.71
C LYS A 95 5.96 -6.24 -32.30
N TYR A 96 5.94 -5.33 -31.31
CA TYR A 96 6.54 -5.59 -30.01
C TYR A 96 5.51 -5.97 -28.92
N LEU A 97 4.34 -5.36 -28.93
CA LEU A 97 3.29 -5.66 -27.96
C LEU A 97 2.32 -6.70 -28.50
N GLY A 98 1.91 -6.59 -29.75
CA GLY A 98 1.00 -7.54 -30.39
C GLY A 98 1.59 -8.93 -30.60
N SER A 99 2.91 -9.09 -30.51
CA SER A 99 3.60 -10.39 -30.60
C SER A 99 3.85 -11.06 -29.24
N LEU A 100 3.41 -10.43 -28.14
CA LEU A 100 3.52 -11.04 -26.82
C LEU A 100 2.67 -12.32 -26.71
N PRO A 101 3.13 -13.31 -25.95
CA PRO A 101 2.37 -14.56 -25.77
C PRO A 101 0.97 -14.28 -25.23
N SER A 102 -0.03 -14.93 -25.80
CA SER A 102 -1.42 -14.84 -25.37
C SER A 102 -2.02 -16.25 -25.35
N ILE A 103 -2.45 -16.70 -24.18
CA ILE A 103 -3.12 -17.98 -23.96
C ILE A 103 -4.56 -17.82 -23.47
N ASN A 104 -5.05 -16.58 -23.43
CA ASN A 104 -6.40 -16.22 -22.98
C ASN A 104 -6.72 -16.74 -21.56
N ARG A 105 -5.74 -16.70 -20.66
CA ARG A 105 -5.94 -17.04 -19.25
C ARG A 105 -6.91 -16.05 -18.63
N LYS A 106 -7.95 -16.56 -17.99
CA LYS A 106 -8.88 -15.74 -17.21
C LYS A 106 -8.48 -15.80 -15.75
N GLU A 107 -8.12 -14.65 -15.19
CA GLU A 107 -7.90 -14.53 -13.76
C GLU A 107 -9.19 -14.18 -13.06
N THR A 108 -9.38 -14.70 -11.86
CA THR A 108 -10.55 -14.42 -11.02
C THR A 108 -10.11 -13.81 -9.71
N PHE A 109 -10.93 -12.91 -9.19
CA PHE A 109 -10.74 -12.36 -7.86
C PHE A 109 -10.96 -13.44 -6.80
N LYS A 110 -10.08 -13.50 -5.82
CA LYS A 110 -10.25 -14.31 -4.62
C LYS A 110 -10.41 -13.39 -3.42
N ASP A 111 -11.56 -13.46 -2.79
CA ASP A 111 -11.77 -12.79 -1.51
C ASP A 111 -10.93 -13.48 -0.42
N ASN A 112 -10.09 -12.73 0.24
CA ASN A 112 -9.27 -13.19 1.35
C ASN A 112 -9.85 -12.79 2.71
N HIS A 113 -11.08 -12.25 2.75
CA HIS A 113 -11.79 -11.82 3.96
C HIS A 113 -10.97 -10.82 4.80
N MET A 114 -10.28 -9.90 4.12
CA MET A 114 -9.53 -8.84 4.76
C MET A 114 -10.41 -7.59 4.90
N ASP A 115 -11.39 -7.70 5.79
CA ASP A 115 -12.37 -6.65 6.05
C ASP A 115 -11.98 -5.80 7.26
N ILE A 116 -12.35 -4.52 7.20
CA ILE A 116 -12.24 -3.64 8.36
C ILE A 116 -13.21 -4.11 9.45
N ARG A 117 -12.72 -4.26 10.66
CA ARG A 117 -13.54 -4.63 11.83
C ARG A 117 -14.65 -3.63 12.05
N LYS A 118 -15.83 -4.15 12.33
CA LYS A 118 -17.02 -3.36 12.67
C LYS A 118 -17.17 -3.16 14.16
N GLY A 119 -17.91 -2.12 14.54
CA GLY A 119 -18.22 -1.80 15.92
C GLY A 119 -17.26 -0.78 16.55
N GLN A 120 -17.50 -0.48 17.81
CA GLN A 120 -16.69 0.46 18.57
C GLN A 120 -15.43 -0.24 19.10
N ILE A 121 -14.27 0.23 18.69
CA ILE A 121 -12.99 -0.32 19.08
C ILE A 121 -12.15 0.80 19.68
N LYS A 122 -11.59 0.58 20.86
CA LYS A 122 -10.62 1.45 21.50
C LYS A 122 -9.33 0.68 21.69
N ASN A 123 -8.23 1.20 21.21
CA ASN A 123 -6.89 0.68 21.43
C ASN A 123 -6.00 1.80 21.99
N VAL A 124 -5.20 1.47 22.99
CA VAL A 124 -4.22 2.39 23.58
C VAL A 124 -2.95 1.60 23.82
N PHE A 125 -1.82 2.14 23.36
CA PHE A 125 -0.51 1.55 23.65
C PHE A 125 0.51 2.66 23.92
N ALA A 126 1.61 2.32 24.54
CA ALA A 126 2.73 3.22 24.78
C ALA A 126 4.01 2.65 24.17
N LYS A 127 4.83 3.52 23.62
CA LYS A 127 6.20 3.22 23.17
C LYS A 127 7.13 4.30 23.66
N ALA A 128 8.25 3.90 24.25
CA ALA A 128 9.27 4.83 24.72
C ALA A 128 9.86 5.61 23.56
N GLN A 129 10.05 6.92 23.74
CA GLN A 129 10.70 7.83 22.81
C GLN A 129 11.34 8.99 23.59
N GLU A 130 12.29 9.71 22.98
CA GLU A 130 13.03 10.78 23.63
C GLU A 130 12.13 11.95 24.03
N THR A 131 11.24 12.38 23.13
CA THR A 131 10.31 13.48 23.38
C THR A 131 8.92 12.92 23.63
N PRO A 132 8.30 13.19 24.80
CA PRO A 132 6.93 12.77 25.06
C PRO A 132 5.96 13.32 24.01
N MET A 133 5.22 12.43 23.36
CA MET A 133 4.22 12.78 22.36
C MET A 133 3.02 11.84 22.45
N ALA A 134 1.82 12.38 22.27
CA ALA A 134 0.62 11.60 22.12
C ALA A 134 0.10 11.74 20.69
N THR A 135 -0.22 10.63 20.06
CA THR A 135 -0.87 10.60 18.74
C THR A 135 -2.22 9.93 18.88
N ILE A 136 -3.26 10.59 18.38
CA ILE A 136 -4.63 10.08 18.45
C ILE A 136 -5.14 9.93 17.02
N MET A 137 -5.83 8.82 16.76
CA MET A 137 -6.51 8.58 15.50
C MET A 137 -7.96 8.16 15.76
N PHE A 138 -8.88 8.83 15.11
CA PHE A 138 -10.27 8.43 15.04
C PHE A 138 -10.56 7.91 13.62
N LEU A 139 -11.10 6.71 13.52
CA LEU A 139 -11.51 6.14 12.24
C LEU A 139 -12.99 5.84 12.27
N TYR A 140 -13.69 6.37 11.27
CA TYR A 140 -15.08 6.05 10.99
C TYR A 140 -15.15 5.31 9.66
N SER A 141 -15.83 4.18 9.64
CA SER A 141 -16.00 3.39 8.42
C SER A 141 -17.48 3.11 8.15
N GLY A 142 -17.84 3.04 6.90
CA GLY A 142 -19.22 2.78 6.47
C GLY A 142 -19.29 2.42 5.00
N SER A 143 -20.41 1.87 4.58
CA SER A 143 -20.69 1.60 3.18
C SER A 143 -21.22 2.86 2.51
N CYS A 144 -20.60 3.24 1.39
CA CYS A 144 -21.13 4.30 0.56
C CYS A 144 -21.02 3.89 -0.92
N LYS A 145 -21.93 4.42 -1.74
CA LYS A 145 -21.85 4.19 -3.18
C LYS A 145 -20.65 4.95 -3.75
N TYR A 146 -19.81 4.26 -4.51
CA TYR A 146 -18.71 4.88 -5.22
C TYR A 146 -19.23 5.58 -6.48
N ASP A 147 -19.40 6.89 -6.38
CA ASP A 147 -19.75 7.77 -7.49
C ASP A 147 -19.15 9.16 -7.30
N LEU A 148 -19.17 9.97 -8.37
CA LEU A 148 -18.57 11.30 -8.35
C LEU A 148 -19.16 12.20 -7.27
N ARG A 149 -20.50 12.14 -7.06
CA ARG A 149 -21.18 12.97 -6.05
C ARG A 149 -20.67 12.66 -4.64
N ASN A 150 -20.60 11.38 -4.27
CA ASN A 150 -20.13 10.98 -2.95
C ASN A 150 -18.66 11.29 -2.74
N ASN A 151 -17.83 11.13 -3.77
CA ASN A 151 -16.41 11.51 -3.69
C ASN A 151 -16.25 13.01 -3.45
N VAL A 152 -17.01 13.85 -4.17
CA VAL A 152 -16.98 15.30 -3.97
C VAL A 152 -17.51 15.68 -2.59
N LEU A 153 -18.59 15.08 -2.11
CA LEU A 153 -19.13 15.33 -0.77
C LEU A 153 -18.14 14.94 0.33
N LEU A 154 -17.45 13.81 0.20
CA LEU A 154 -16.41 13.40 1.16
C LEU A 154 -15.23 14.38 1.16
N SER A 155 -14.81 14.88 -0.02
CA SER A 155 -13.76 15.90 -0.08
C SER A 155 -14.17 17.22 0.58
N PHE A 156 -15.43 17.64 0.45
CA PHE A 156 -15.92 18.81 1.15
C PHE A 156 -16.02 18.58 2.66
N LEU A 157 -16.44 17.40 3.09
CA LEU A 157 -16.47 17.06 4.50
C LEU A 157 -15.06 17.09 5.11
N ASP A 158 -14.07 16.52 4.42
CA ASP A 158 -12.67 16.54 4.82
C ASP A 158 -12.16 17.98 5.03
N GLN A 159 -12.36 18.86 4.03
CA GLN A 159 -11.98 20.26 4.13
C GLN A 159 -12.70 21.00 5.26
N ALA A 160 -13.99 20.74 5.47
CA ALA A 160 -14.76 21.36 6.55
C ALA A 160 -14.26 20.92 7.93
N LEU A 161 -13.95 19.64 8.08
CA LEU A 161 -13.39 19.09 9.32
C LEU A 161 -11.98 19.65 9.60
N ASP A 162 -11.14 19.75 8.56
CA ASP A 162 -9.80 20.35 8.69
C ASP A 162 -9.87 21.79 9.21
N LEU A 163 -10.76 22.61 8.65
CA LEU A 163 -10.98 23.98 9.11
C LEU A 163 -11.42 24.05 10.57
N VAL A 164 -12.41 23.25 10.95
CA VAL A 164 -12.96 23.22 12.32
C VAL A 164 -11.90 22.72 13.31
N TYR A 165 -11.24 21.62 13.00
CA TYR A 165 -10.24 21.04 13.91
C TYR A 165 -8.99 21.91 14.03
N THR A 166 -8.56 22.54 12.95
CA THR A 166 -7.46 23.50 13.00
C THR A 166 -7.81 24.66 13.92
N ALA A 167 -8.99 25.26 13.80
CA ALA A 167 -9.43 26.36 14.66
C ALA A 167 -9.57 25.95 16.14
N GLU A 168 -10.21 24.80 16.40
CA GLU A 168 -10.50 24.38 17.78
C GLU A 168 -9.29 23.79 18.50
N ILE A 169 -8.49 22.95 17.83
CA ILE A 169 -7.42 22.18 18.48
C ILE A 169 -6.07 22.88 18.37
N ARG A 170 -5.74 23.41 17.19
CA ARG A 170 -4.46 24.09 16.99
C ARG A 170 -4.47 25.51 17.54
N GLU A 171 -5.46 26.32 17.16
CA GLU A 171 -5.44 27.76 17.47
C GLU A 171 -5.92 28.04 18.88
N LYS A 172 -6.96 27.37 19.38
CA LYS A 172 -7.46 27.60 20.72
C LYS A 172 -6.69 26.86 21.81
N GLU A 173 -6.40 25.57 21.58
CA GLU A 173 -5.77 24.71 22.59
C GLU A 173 -4.24 24.69 22.47
N GLY A 174 -3.67 25.02 21.32
CA GLY A 174 -2.23 25.02 21.08
C GLY A 174 -1.55 23.66 21.23
N GLY A 175 -2.35 22.57 21.25
CA GLY A 175 -1.90 21.23 21.58
C GLY A 175 -1.19 20.48 20.44
N THR A 176 -1.27 21.01 19.21
CA THR A 176 -0.69 20.36 18.02
C THR A 176 -0.33 21.39 16.96
N TYR A 177 0.61 21.03 16.09
CA TYR A 177 0.94 21.81 14.89
C TYR A 177 -0.01 21.56 13.71
N GLY A 178 -0.76 20.47 13.72
CA GLY A 178 -1.72 20.14 12.68
C GLY A 178 -2.68 19.05 13.09
N VAL A 179 -3.86 19.09 12.48
CA VAL A 179 -4.89 18.06 12.55
C VAL A 179 -5.22 17.73 11.09
N SER A 180 -5.26 16.47 10.70
CA SER A 180 -5.59 16.03 9.35
C SER A 180 -6.36 14.71 9.38
#